data_525f14c0be3554240e3e87855d2613c4
#
_entry.id   525f14c0be3554240e3e87855d2613c4
#
_cell.length_a   1.000
_cell.length_b   1.000
_cell.length_c   1.000
_cell.angle_alpha   90.00
_cell.angle_beta   90.00
_cell.angle_gamma   90.00
#
_symmetry.space_group_name_H-M   'P 1'
#
loop_
_entity.id
_entity.type
_entity.pdbx_description
1 polymer ?
#
loop_
_entity_poly.entity_id
_entity_poly.type
_entity_poly.pdbx_seq_one_letter_code
_entity_poly.pdbx_strand_id
1 'polypeptide(L)'
;MPRSTKVVVRKLGRERAAGEAYYGCNEIAIDPRQTPSDYLDTLIHEGTHLAFPELTEEAVCAAATFISRIVWKHGYRKCDL
;
A
#
# COMPACT_ATOMS: atom_id res chain seq x y z
N MET A 1 -19.25 3.52 10.96
CA MET A 1 -18.10 4.28 10.47
C MET A 1 -16.83 3.46 10.50
N PRO A 2 -16.18 3.25 9.38
CA PRO A 2 -14.94 2.49 9.40
C PRO A 2 -13.86 3.26 10.16
N ARG A 3 -13.03 2.51 10.84
CA ARG A 3 -11.90 3.12 11.53
C ARG A 3 -10.88 3.62 10.52
N SER A 4 -10.18 4.67 10.89
CA SER A 4 -9.06 5.12 10.07
C SER A 4 -8.01 4.04 10.01
N THR A 5 -7.37 3.93 8.87
CA THR A 5 -6.24 3.04 8.70
C THR A 5 -4.99 3.78 9.12
N LYS A 6 -4.18 3.16 9.96
CA LYS A 6 -2.91 3.72 10.37
C LYS A 6 -1.84 3.25 9.40
N VAL A 7 -1.04 4.17 8.91
CA VAL A 7 0.08 3.86 8.04
C VAL A 7 1.36 4.12 8.79
N VAL A 8 2.17 3.08 8.95
CA VAL A 8 3.44 3.15 9.66
C VAL A 8 4.57 2.98 8.65
N VAL A 9 5.47 3.95 8.62
CA VAL A 9 6.60 3.91 7.69
C VAL A 9 7.80 3.37 8.44
N ARG A 10 8.30 2.20 8.03
CA ARG A 10 9.46 1.61 8.66
C ARG A 10 10.10 0.59 7.76
N LYS A 11 11.37 0.35 7.96
CA LYS A 11 12.08 -0.68 7.22
C LYS A 11 11.50 -2.05 7.55
N LEU A 12 11.17 -2.79 6.53
CA LEU A 12 10.63 -4.14 6.68
C LEU A 12 11.75 -5.12 6.37
N GLY A 13 12.07 -5.93 7.24
CA GLY A 13 13.24 -6.72 7.30
C GLY A 13 13.63 -7.57 6.10
N ARG A 14 14.18 -8.77 6.40
CA ARG A 14 14.83 -9.57 5.40
C ARG A 14 13.91 -10.20 4.39
N GLU A 15 12.66 -10.40 4.75
CA GLU A 15 11.69 -10.93 3.81
C GLU A 15 11.45 -10.00 2.64
N ARG A 16 11.96 -8.81 2.75
CA ARG A 16 11.92 -7.81 1.69
C ARG A 16 10.52 -7.51 1.22
N ALA A 17 9.57 -7.67 2.10
CA ALA A 17 8.24 -7.19 1.81
C ALA A 17 8.30 -5.68 1.67
N ALA A 18 7.69 -5.14 0.62
CA ALA A 18 7.62 -3.69 0.44
C ALA A 18 6.60 -3.08 1.39
N GLY A 19 5.57 -3.86 1.74
CA GLY A 19 4.56 -3.44 2.68
C GLY A 19 3.86 -4.64 3.27
N GLU A 20 3.11 -4.38 4.33
CA GLU A 20 2.32 -5.42 5.00
C GLU A 20 1.01 -4.83 5.50
N ALA A 21 -0.05 -5.62 5.40
CA ALA A 21 -1.36 -5.23 5.90
C ALA A 21 -1.66 -6.06 7.15
N TYR A 22 -2.05 -5.37 8.23
CA TYR A 22 -2.39 -6.02 9.50
C TYR A 22 -3.88 -5.86 9.73
N TYR A 23 -4.63 -6.93 9.45
CA TYR A 23 -6.08 -6.89 9.48
C TYR A 23 -6.63 -6.64 10.89
N GLY A 24 -5.99 -7.24 11.88
CA GLY A 24 -6.49 -7.15 13.25
C GLY A 24 -6.52 -5.74 13.80
N CYS A 25 -5.58 -4.89 13.41
CA CYS A 25 -5.49 -3.54 13.91
C CYS A 25 -5.67 -2.48 12.82
N ASN A 26 -6.05 -2.90 11.62
CA ASN A 26 -6.32 -1.98 10.50
C ASN A 26 -5.11 -1.07 10.25
N GLU A 27 -3.97 -1.68 10.08
CA GLU A 27 -2.71 -0.93 9.94
C GLU A 27 -1.94 -1.42 8.71
N ILE A 28 -1.25 -0.49 8.08
CA ILE A 28 -0.33 -0.79 6.98
C ILE A 28 1.07 -0.39 7.40
N ALA A 29 2.03 -1.31 7.25
CA ALA A 29 3.43 -0.96 7.37
C ALA A 29 4.01 -0.87 5.97
N ILE A 30 4.78 0.16 5.70
CA ILE A 30 5.34 0.36 4.37
C ILE A 30 6.81 0.74 4.48
N ASP A 31 7.62 0.09 3.66
CA ASP A 31 9.06 0.34 3.66
C ASP A 31 9.35 1.60 2.85
N PRO A 32 10.07 2.56 3.43
CA PRO A 32 10.33 3.82 2.72
C PRO A 32 11.40 3.72 1.64
N ARG A 33 12.10 2.59 1.55
CA ARG A 33 13.22 2.43 0.61
C ARG A 33 12.75 1.98 -0.76
N GLN A 34 11.79 2.69 -1.31
CA GLN A 34 11.21 2.40 -2.61
C GLN A 34 11.20 3.67 -3.44
N THR A 35 11.15 3.51 -4.76
CA THR A 35 10.92 4.69 -5.59
C THR A 35 9.54 5.26 -5.26
N PRO A 36 9.32 6.55 -5.54
CA PRO A 36 8.00 7.13 -5.25
C PRO A 36 6.84 6.42 -5.92
N SER A 37 7.01 5.95 -7.15
CA SER A 37 5.91 5.25 -7.82
C SER A 37 5.68 3.86 -7.23
N ASP A 38 6.75 3.18 -6.82
CA ASP A 38 6.61 1.88 -6.16
C ASP A 38 5.97 2.02 -4.79
N TYR A 39 6.31 3.09 -4.08
CA TYR A 39 5.71 3.39 -2.78
C TYR A 39 4.20 3.54 -2.92
N LEU A 40 3.76 4.29 -3.93
CA LEU A 40 2.34 4.48 -4.19
C LEU A 40 1.66 3.15 -4.49
N ASP A 41 2.28 2.33 -5.35
CA ASP A 41 1.73 1.02 -5.69
C ASP A 41 1.59 0.15 -4.44
N THR A 42 2.62 0.13 -3.60
CA THR A 42 2.61 -0.66 -2.37
C THR A 42 1.52 -0.17 -1.42
N LEU A 43 1.37 1.13 -1.28
CA LEU A 43 0.35 1.68 -0.40
C LEU A 43 -1.04 1.26 -0.85
N ILE A 44 -1.31 1.35 -2.14
CA ILE A 44 -2.61 0.96 -2.69
C ILE A 44 -2.80 -0.55 -2.57
N HIS A 45 -1.74 -1.33 -2.79
CA HIS A 45 -1.77 -2.77 -2.67
C HIS A 45 -2.21 -3.20 -1.26
N GLU A 46 -1.53 -2.67 -0.25
CA GLU A 46 -1.85 -3.06 1.12
C GLU A 46 -3.21 -2.52 1.56
N GLY A 47 -3.56 -1.32 1.09
CA GLY A 47 -4.88 -0.77 1.36
C GLY A 47 -5.99 -1.61 0.76
N THR A 48 -5.75 -2.16 -0.44
CA THR A 48 -6.71 -3.03 -1.10
C THR A 48 -6.90 -4.33 -0.32
N HIS A 49 -5.81 -4.89 0.23
CA HIS A 49 -5.91 -6.06 1.10
C HIS A 49 -6.84 -5.79 2.29
N LEU A 50 -6.70 -4.62 2.91
CA LEU A 50 -7.52 -4.27 4.07
C LEU A 50 -8.97 -4.04 3.69
N ALA A 51 -9.19 -3.40 2.53
CA ALA A 51 -10.54 -3.08 2.09
C ALA A 51 -11.31 -4.32 1.65
N PHE A 52 -10.60 -5.27 1.04
CA PHE A 52 -11.22 -6.46 0.46
C PHE A 52 -10.40 -7.70 0.85
N PRO A 53 -10.51 -8.11 2.12
CA PRO A 53 -9.67 -9.23 2.60
C PRO A 53 -9.89 -10.54 1.87
N GLU A 54 -11.01 -10.66 1.17
CA GLU A 54 -11.34 -11.89 0.46
C GLU A 54 -10.68 -11.99 -0.92
N LEU A 55 -10.09 -10.91 -1.41
CA LEU A 55 -9.46 -10.95 -2.73
C LEU A 55 -8.16 -11.74 -2.71
N THR A 56 -7.87 -12.41 -3.82
CA THR A 56 -6.61 -13.13 -3.97
C THR A 56 -5.47 -12.12 -4.14
N GLU A 57 -4.27 -12.58 -3.88
CA GLU A 57 -3.08 -11.75 -4.08
C GLU A 57 -2.99 -11.28 -5.53
N GLU A 58 -3.33 -12.15 -6.48
CA GLU A 58 -3.30 -11.79 -7.90
C GLU A 58 -4.27 -10.66 -8.23
N ALA A 59 -5.47 -10.73 -7.67
CA ALA A 59 -6.48 -9.70 -7.87
C ALA A 59 -6.02 -8.38 -7.26
N VAL A 60 -5.44 -8.44 -6.07
CA VAL A 60 -4.93 -7.25 -5.40
C VAL A 60 -3.79 -6.61 -6.20
N CYS A 61 -2.86 -7.43 -6.69
CA CYS A 61 -1.77 -6.92 -7.51
C CYS A 61 -2.29 -6.21 -8.76
N ALA A 62 -3.25 -6.82 -9.45
CA ALA A 62 -3.80 -6.23 -10.67
C ALA A 62 -4.49 -4.91 -10.38
N ALA A 63 -5.30 -4.88 -9.32
CA ALA A 63 -6.03 -3.67 -8.94
C ALA A 63 -5.06 -2.56 -8.53
N ALA A 64 -4.07 -2.88 -7.72
CA ALA A 64 -3.12 -1.88 -7.23
C ALA A 64 -2.31 -1.29 -8.38
N THR A 65 -1.84 -2.14 -9.29
CA THR A 65 -1.08 -1.67 -10.43
C THR A 65 -1.93 -0.74 -11.30
N PHE A 66 -3.16 -1.14 -11.56
CA PHE A 66 -4.06 -0.35 -12.38
C PHE A 66 -4.34 1.01 -11.75
N ILE A 67 -4.72 1.00 -10.48
CA ILE A 67 -5.11 2.23 -9.79
C ILE A 67 -3.90 3.14 -9.56
N SER A 68 -2.76 2.58 -9.16
CA SER A 68 -1.59 3.40 -8.89
C SER A 68 -1.10 4.11 -10.15
N ARG A 69 -1.22 3.47 -11.31
CA ARG A 69 -0.83 4.10 -12.57
C ARG A 69 -1.70 5.30 -12.89
N ILE A 70 -3.00 5.19 -12.65
CA ILE A 70 -3.92 6.30 -12.89
C ILE A 70 -3.57 7.46 -11.96
N VAL A 71 -3.39 7.17 -10.69
CA VAL A 71 -3.10 8.19 -9.68
C VAL A 71 -1.77 8.87 -9.97
N TRP A 72 -0.75 8.08 -10.29
CA TRP A 72 0.58 8.61 -10.61
C TRP A 72 0.55 9.50 -11.84
N LYS A 73 -0.11 9.02 -12.88
CA LYS A 73 -0.21 9.74 -14.14
C LYS A 73 -0.92 11.08 -13.98
N HIS A 74 -1.87 11.13 -13.06
CA HIS A 74 -2.62 12.35 -12.80
C HIS A 74 -1.86 13.31 -11.89
N GLY A 75 -0.67 12.96 -11.48
CA GLY A 75 0.22 13.89 -10.80
C GLY A 75 0.21 13.85 -9.29
N TYR A 76 -0.50 12.91 -8.69
CA TYR A 76 -0.50 12.81 -7.23
C TYR A 76 0.83 12.26 -6.74
N ARG A 77 1.40 12.94 -5.77
CA ARG A 77 2.69 12.60 -5.20
C ARG A 77 2.64 12.76 -3.69
N LYS A 78 3.43 11.93 -3.01
CA LYS A 78 3.59 12.10 -1.56
C LYS A 78 4.31 13.42 -1.32
N CYS A 79 3.77 14.20 -0.40
CA CYS A 79 4.38 15.48 -0.05
C CYS A 79 5.25 15.28 1.18
N ASP A 80 6.55 15.47 1.04
CA ASP A 80 7.50 15.36 2.14
C ASP A 80 7.81 16.76 2.64
N LEU A 81 7.27 17.07 3.80
CA LEU A 81 7.51 18.37 4.41
C LEU A 81 8.56 18.28 5.50
#